data_50808947383caaf7659de10e05d1cc00
#
_entry.id   50808947383caaf7659de10e05d1cc00
#
_cell.length_a   1.000
_cell.length_b   1.000
_cell.length_c   1.000
_cell.angle_alpha   90.00
_cell.angle_beta   90.00
_cell.angle_gamma   90.00
#
_symmetry.space_group_name_H-M   'P 1'
#
loop_
_entity.id
_entity.type
_entity.pdbx_description
1 polymer ?
#
loop_
_entity_poly.entity_id
_entity_poly.type
_entity_poly.pdbx_seq_one_letter_code
_entity_poly.pdbx_strand_id
1 'polypeptide(L)'
;MSTSPILCITNDFGPRAGGIETFIIGLIERMPKNSVIVYTSSQKDSEPFDRAWSENYGVEVIRDKSTILLPSFRVGRAVRRIARERQITRAFFGAAAPLALLSQGLRRAGVTRIVALTHGHEVWWAKLWPFSLAIHRIGAGTDHLTYLGNYTKSEISRALSQSAQDAMVKIAPGIDTNHFAPQSNSAALRNELGLTHKKVIVSVGRLVHRKGQDTLIEALPEILMHIPDAHLLFIGEGPYKDYLVKRAAELQLSHAVTFIGRIQYADLPRYICVGDIFAMPSRSRLAGLEVEGLGIVYLEASACGLAVIGGKSGGAPDAVLEAETGFSVDGTSPHEVADAAITLLQDPVLASGMGSRGRQWIIDEWQWEVWSNRFSALLN
;
A
#
# COMPACT_ATOMS: atom_id res chain seq x y z
N MET A 1 8.72 -25.41 24.63
CA MET A 1 9.74 -25.66 23.58
C MET A 1 9.95 -24.34 22.86
N SER A 2 11.16 -23.79 22.84
CA SER A 2 11.45 -22.57 22.07
C SER A 2 11.31 -22.90 20.59
N THR A 3 10.32 -22.33 19.92
CA THR A 3 10.18 -22.47 18.46
C THR A 3 11.35 -21.74 17.81
N SER A 4 11.98 -22.36 16.79
CA SER A 4 13.08 -21.74 16.06
C SER A 4 12.65 -20.36 15.50
N PRO A 5 13.52 -19.37 15.49
CA PRO A 5 13.18 -18.05 14.98
C PRO A 5 12.83 -18.11 13.48
N ILE A 6 12.12 -17.09 12.99
CA ILE A 6 11.72 -16.90 11.60
C ILE A 6 12.74 -15.95 10.96
N LEU A 7 13.27 -16.32 9.80
CA LEU A 7 14.19 -15.45 9.04
C LEU A 7 13.43 -14.61 8.02
N CYS A 8 13.41 -13.29 8.23
CA CYS A 8 12.96 -12.32 7.22
C CYS A 8 14.14 -11.90 6.35
N ILE A 9 13.98 -11.94 5.04
CA ILE A 9 15.00 -11.48 4.07
C ILE A 9 14.37 -10.39 3.22
N THR A 10 14.87 -9.15 3.33
CA THR A 10 14.26 -8.00 2.64
C THR A 10 15.25 -6.87 2.39
N ASN A 11 14.96 -6.02 1.40
CA ASN A 11 15.56 -4.69 1.25
C ASN A 11 14.77 -3.61 1.99
N ASP A 12 13.53 -3.93 2.34
CA ASP A 12 12.51 -2.97 2.74
C ASP A 12 12.27 -3.08 4.25
N PHE A 13 13.30 -2.69 5.04
CA PHE A 13 13.23 -2.60 6.48
C PHE A 13 13.91 -1.30 6.93
N GLY A 14 13.22 -0.47 7.71
CA GLY A 14 13.62 0.88 8.07
C GLY A 14 15.13 1.15 8.29
N PRO A 15 15.52 2.37 8.53
CA PRO A 15 14.70 3.56 8.89
C PRO A 15 14.02 4.27 7.70
N ARG A 16 14.35 3.89 6.45
CA ARG A 16 13.67 4.47 5.29
C ARG A 16 12.17 4.18 5.35
N ALA A 17 11.34 5.19 5.08
CA ALA A 17 9.90 5.05 5.03
C ALA A 17 9.41 4.76 3.59
N GLY A 18 8.49 3.81 3.45
CA GLY A 18 7.84 3.45 2.20
C GLY A 18 6.69 2.48 2.43
N GLY A 19 5.84 2.28 1.45
CA GLY A 19 4.66 1.41 1.59
C GLY A 19 5.01 -0.05 1.84
N ILE A 20 6.08 -0.57 1.21
CA ILE A 20 6.55 -1.94 1.41
C ILE A 20 7.18 -2.08 2.80
N GLU A 21 8.02 -1.12 3.20
CA GLU A 21 8.63 -1.07 4.53
C GLU A 21 7.56 -1.07 5.62
N THR A 22 6.55 -0.21 5.50
CA THR A 22 5.43 -0.13 6.47
C THR A 22 4.68 -1.45 6.56
N PHE A 23 4.46 -2.13 5.42
CA PHE A 23 3.78 -3.41 5.41
C PHE A 23 4.60 -4.50 6.13
N ILE A 24 5.89 -4.62 5.82
CA ILE A 24 6.78 -5.62 6.45
C ILE A 24 6.91 -5.36 7.95
N ILE A 25 7.12 -4.10 8.33
CA ILE A 25 7.18 -3.63 9.71
C ILE A 25 5.89 -4.00 10.44
N GLY A 26 4.74 -3.66 9.89
CA GLY A 26 3.45 -3.97 10.50
C GLY A 26 3.17 -5.46 10.72
N LEU A 27 3.69 -6.34 9.84
CA LEU A 27 3.63 -7.79 10.06
C LEU A 27 4.57 -8.23 11.19
N ILE A 28 5.81 -7.74 11.21
CA ILE A 28 6.83 -8.16 12.19
C ILE A 28 6.48 -7.67 13.60
N GLU A 29 5.96 -6.44 13.76
CA GLU A 29 5.52 -5.88 15.05
C GLU A 29 4.49 -6.77 15.77
N ARG A 30 3.70 -7.51 15.02
CA ARG A 30 2.63 -8.40 15.53
C ARG A 30 3.05 -9.85 15.69
N MET A 31 4.30 -10.16 15.40
CA MET A 31 4.88 -11.48 15.71
C MET A 31 5.29 -11.58 17.17
N PRO A 32 5.38 -12.79 17.73
CA PRO A 32 5.87 -12.98 19.09
C PRO A 32 7.26 -12.35 19.30
N LYS A 33 7.49 -11.72 20.44
CA LYS A 33 8.82 -11.15 20.77
C LYS A 33 9.89 -12.24 20.68
N ASN A 34 11.10 -11.84 20.24
CA ASN A 34 12.26 -12.72 20.09
C ASN A 34 12.06 -13.86 19.06
N SER A 35 11.08 -13.72 18.15
CA SER A 35 10.80 -14.77 17.15
C SER A 35 11.32 -14.47 15.75
N VAL A 36 11.85 -13.26 15.49
CA VAL A 36 12.23 -12.84 14.14
C VAL A 36 13.69 -12.38 14.08
N ILE A 37 14.39 -12.85 13.06
CA ILE A 37 15.68 -12.35 12.63
C ILE A 37 15.47 -11.69 11.27
N VAL A 38 15.88 -10.43 11.13
CA VAL A 38 15.79 -9.69 9.86
C VAL A 38 17.17 -9.59 9.23
N TYR A 39 17.34 -10.13 8.03
CA TYR A 39 18.52 -9.91 7.19
C TYR A 39 18.18 -8.90 6.10
N THR A 40 18.81 -7.72 6.17
CA THR A 40 18.46 -6.58 5.31
C THR A 40 19.69 -5.87 4.76
N SER A 41 19.46 -4.93 3.84
CA SER A 41 20.49 -4.07 3.26
C SER A 41 21.01 -3.02 4.25
N SER A 42 22.21 -2.50 4.02
CA SER A 42 22.74 -1.36 4.75
C SER A 42 21.96 -0.09 4.43
N GLN A 43 21.65 0.69 5.45
CA GLN A 43 21.06 2.03 5.32
C GLN A 43 21.81 3.00 6.24
N LYS A 44 21.85 4.26 5.84
CA LYS A 44 22.42 5.33 6.66
C LYS A 44 21.60 5.50 7.94
N ASP A 45 22.28 5.78 9.04
CA ASP A 45 21.68 6.08 10.35
C ASP A 45 20.72 4.99 10.86
N SER A 46 21.00 3.70 10.53
CA SER A 46 20.14 2.58 10.90
C SER A 46 20.33 2.05 12.32
N GLU A 47 21.45 2.33 12.99
CA GLU A 47 21.76 1.78 14.32
C GLU A 47 20.73 2.14 15.41
N PRO A 48 20.23 3.40 15.52
CA PRO A 48 19.20 3.73 16.49
C PRO A 48 17.88 2.98 16.22
N PHE A 49 17.52 2.81 14.93
CA PHE A 49 16.34 2.06 14.51
C PHE A 49 16.47 0.58 14.89
N ASP A 50 17.60 -0.05 14.57
CA ASP A 50 17.85 -1.46 14.86
C ASP A 50 17.85 -1.75 16.36
N ARG A 51 18.42 -0.83 17.16
CA ARG A 51 18.39 -0.91 18.62
C ARG A 51 16.98 -0.84 19.17
N ALA A 52 16.18 0.13 18.71
CA ALA A 52 14.78 0.26 19.12
C ALA A 52 13.96 -0.99 18.79
N TRP A 53 14.22 -1.63 17.63
CA TRP A 53 13.55 -2.88 17.24
C TRP A 53 13.97 -4.06 18.11
N SER A 54 15.23 -4.14 18.49
CA SER A 54 15.73 -5.14 19.43
C SER A 54 15.11 -4.97 20.82
N GLU A 55 15.04 -3.75 21.33
CA GLU A 55 14.50 -3.45 22.67
C GLU A 55 12.98 -3.65 22.73
N ASN A 56 12.24 -3.15 21.76
CA ASN A 56 10.77 -3.16 21.79
C ASN A 56 10.18 -4.51 21.39
N TYR A 57 10.75 -5.17 20.37
CA TYR A 57 10.19 -6.37 19.75
C TYR A 57 11.09 -7.60 19.85
N GLY A 58 12.32 -7.46 20.34
CA GLY A 58 13.29 -8.55 20.39
C GLY A 58 13.73 -9.02 19.00
N VAL A 59 13.70 -8.16 18.00
CA VAL A 59 14.11 -8.47 16.64
C VAL A 59 15.61 -8.35 16.50
N GLU A 60 16.27 -9.43 16.08
CA GLU A 60 17.70 -9.37 15.72
C GLU A 60 17.81 -8.85 14.28
N VAL A 61 18.43 -7.67 14.09
CA VAL A 61 18.65 -7.09 12.76
C VAL A 61 20.08 -7.34 12.31
N ILE A 62 20.25 -8.03 11.19
CA ILE A 62 21.56 -8.30 10.57
C ILE A 62 21.63 -7.53 9.26
N ARG A 63 22.43 -6.47 9.23
CA ARG A 63 22.63 -5.67 8.02
C ARG A 63 23.78 -6.17 7.17
N ASP A 64 23.48 -6.36 5.90
CA ASP A 64 24.50 -6.65 4.88
C ASP A 64 25.31 -5.38 4.57
N LYS A 65 26.50 -5.57 3.99
CA LYS A 65 27.36 -4.45 3.56
C LYS A 65 26.81 -3.70 2.33
N SER A 66 25.93 -4.33 1.56
CA SER A 66 25.35 -3.76 0.36
C SER A 66 24.18 -2.85 0.70
N THR A 67 24.04 -1.74 0.01
CA THR A 67 22.88 -0.84 0.07
C THR A 67 21.64 -1.43 -0.58
N ILE A 68 21.81 -2.47 -1.43
CA ILE A 68 20.72 -3.25 -2.04
C ILE A 68 21.13 -4.71 -2.02
N LEU A 69 20.30 -5.58 -1.46
CA LEU A 69 20.46 -7.04 -1.56
C LEU A 69 20.01 -7.51 -2.94
N LEU A 70 20.86 -8.26 -3.59
CA LEU A 70 20.55 -9.00 -4.80
C LEU A 70 20.78 -10.50 -4.55
N PRO A 71 20.11 -11.42 -5.28
CA PRO A 71 20.27 -12.87 -5.10
C PRO A 71 21.63 -13.37 -5.66
N SER A 72 22.72 -12.76 -5.19
CA SER A 72 24.09 -13.08 -5.53
C SER A 72 24.60 -14.31 -4.76
N PHE A 73 25.68 -14.91 -5.22
CA PHE A 73 26.34 -16.01 -4.52
C PHE A 73 26.75 -15.63 -3.08
N ARG A 74 27.23 -14.39 -2.88
CA ARG A 74 27.64 -13.86 -1.57
C ARG A 74 26.44 -13.76 -0.61
N VAL A 75 25.35 -13.13 -1.04
CA VAL A 75 24.12 -13.00 -0.23
C VAL A 75 23.52 -14.39 0.04
N GLY A 76 23.48 -15.27 -0.97
CA GLY A 76 23.02 -16.64 -0.81
C GLY A 76 23.86 -17.45 0.18
N ARG A 77 25.18 -17.20 0.25
CA ARG A 77 26.06 -17.84 1.27
C ARG A 77 25.75 -17.29 2.67
N ALA A 78 25.54 -15.98 2.80
CA ALA A 78 25.23 -15.34 4.07
C ALA A 78 23.91 -15.84 4.67
N VAL A 79 22.80 -15.85 3.89
CA VAL A 79 21.50 -16.32 4.38
C VAL A 79 21.51 -17.81 4.74
N ARG A 80 22.23 -18.65 3.96
CA ARG A 80 22.41 -20.08 4.30
C ARG A 80 23.20 -20.27 5.59
N ARG A 81 24.24 -19.47 5.84
CA ARG A 81 25.01 -19.48 7.07
C ARG A 81 24.11 -19.14 8.25
N ILE A 82 23.38 -18.03 8.19
CA ILE A 82 22.43 -17.64 9.24
C ILE A 82 21.42 -18.75 9.50
N ALA A 83 20.83 -19.33 8.44
CA ALA A 83 19.84 -20.38 8.56
C ALA A 83 20.39 -21.61 9.34
N ARG A 84 21.63 -22.02 9.07
CA ARG A 84 22.27 -23.16 9.76
C ARG A 84 22.67 -22.81 11.20
N GLU A 85 23.34 -21.66 11.41
CA GLU A 85 23.81 -21.25 12.74
C GLU A 85 22.66 -21.01 13.73
N ARG A 86 21.53 -20.51 13.24
CA ARG A 86 20.32 -20.21 14.03
C ARG A 86 19.26 -21.32 13.96
N GLN A 87 19.55 -22.44 13.30
CA GLN A 87 18.63 -23.57 13.12
C GLN A 87 17.26 -23.14 12.58
N ILE A 88 17.25 -22.23 11.57
CA ILE A 88 16.04 -21.67 10.97
C ILE A 88 15.28 -22.76 10.20
N THR A 89 14.04 -22.96 10.53
CA THR A 89 13.13 -23.87 9.80
C THR A 89 12.09 -23.09 8.98
N ARG A 90 11.85 -21.80 9.29
CA ARG A 90 10.85 -20.94 8.68
C ARG A 90 11.45 -19.64 8.21
N ALA A 91 11.15 -19.24 6.98
CA ALA A 91 11.65 -17.98 6.42
C ALA A 91 10.59 -17.29 5.57
N PHE A 92 10.68 -15.97 5.47
CA PHE A 92 9.93 -15.24 4.46
C PHE A 92 10.78 -14.18 3.78
N PHE A 93 10.40 -13.89 2.54
CA PHE A 93 10.96 -12.80 1.76
C PHE A 93 10.02 -11.61 1.82
N GLY A 94 10.48 -10.46 2.31
CA GLY A 94 9.69 -9.25 2.41
C GLY A 94 9.25 -8.70 1.06
N ALA A 95 10.04 -8.95 -0.01
CA ALA A 95 9.65 -8.78 -1.40
C ALA A 95 10.10 -10.00 -2.21
N ALA A 96 9.18 -10.62 -2.95
CA ALA A 96 9.42 -11.86 -3.67
C ALA A 96 10.51 -11.70 -4.73
N ALA A 97 10.37 -10.72 -5.60
CA ALA A 97 11.37 -10.47 -6.66
C ALA A 97 12.37 -9.38 -6.24
N PRO A 98 13.67 -9.63 -6.41
CA PRO A 98 14.28 -10.86 -6.89
C PRO A 98 14.75 -11.82 -5.78
N LEU A 99 14.64 -11.46 -4.49
CA LEU A 99 15.33 -12.14 -3.39
C LEU A 99 14.87 -13.58 -3.17
N ALA A 100 13.61 -13.91 -3.46
CA ALA A 100 13.10 -15.26 -3.27
C ALA A 100 13.69 -16.30 -4.25
N LEU A 101 14.50 -15.88 -5.23
CA LEU A 101 15.38 -16.80 -5.98
C LEU A 101 16.39 -17.53 -5.08
N LEU A 102 16.62 -17.04 -3.86
CA LEU A 102 17.47 -17.68 -2.85
C LEU A 102 16.77 -18.86 -2.13
N SER A 103 15.48 -19.08 -2.33
CA SER A 103 14.65 -20.08 -1.65
C SER A 103 15.25 -21.49 -1.70
N GLN A 104 15.70 -21.95 -2.88
CA GLN A 104 16.32 -23.27 -3.02
C GLN A 104 17.60 -23.41 -2.17
N GLY A 105 18.35 -22.32 -2.03
CA GLY A 105 19.53 -22.28 -1.15
C GLY A 105 19.17 -22.45 0.32
N LEU A 106 18.06 -21.83 0.75
CA LEU A 106 17.51 -21.96 2.11
C LEU A 106 16.98 -23.37 2.36
N ARG A 107 16.29 -23.99 1.39
CA ARG A 107 15.84 -25.40 1.47
C ARG A 107 17.03 -26.34 1.77
N ARG A 108 18.14 -26.17 1.04
CA ARG A 108 19.39 -26.95 1.27
C ARG A 108 20.05 -26.65 2.63
N ALA A 109 19.70 -25.55 3.27
CA ALA A 109 20.19 -25.19 4.59
C ALA A 109 19.27 -25.68 5.74
N GLY A 110 18.14 -26.36 5.41
CA GLY A 110 17.22 -26.94 6.39
C GLY A 110 15.91 -26.15 6.59
N VAL A 111 15.68 -25.08 5.82
CA VAL A 111 14.43 -24.32 5.92
C VAL A 111 13.30 -25.11 5.25
N THR A 112 12.27 -25.45 6.01
CA THR A 112 11.14 -26.29 5.58
C THR A 112 9.92 -25.49 5.17
N ARG A 113 9.76 -24.24 5.66
CA ARG A 113 8.65 -23.35 5.31
C ARG A 113 9.17 -22.03 4.77
N ILE A 114 8.76 -21.66 3.56
CA ILE A 114 9.19 -20.43 2.89
C ILE A 114 7.98 -19.71 2.30
N VAL A 115 7.76 -18.46 2.71
CA VAL A 115 6.72 -17.56 2.18
C VAL A 115 7.39 -16.39 1.47
N ALA A 116 6.82 -15.91 0.36
CA ALA A 116 7.31 -14.69 -0.29
C ALA A 116 6.17 -13.71 -0.54
N LEU A 117 6.37 -12.46 -0.11
CA LEU A 117 5.38 -11.39 -0.26
C LEU A 117 5.52 -10.73 -1.63
N THR A 118 4.39 -10.42 -2.29
CA THR A 118 4.36 -9.57 -3.49
C THR A 118 3.66 -8.26 -3.19
N HIS A 119 4.10 -7.18 -3.85
CA HIS A 119 3.64 -5.81 -3.60
C HIS A 119 3.08 -5.11 -4.85
N GLY A 120 2.94 -5.85 -5.95
CA GLY A 120 2.46 -5.33 -7.22
C GLY A 120 3.55 -4.99 -8.24
N HIS A 121 4.79 -4.69 -7.81
CA HIS A 121 5.88 -4.50 -8.77
C HIS A 121 6.27 -5.82 -9.48
N GLU A 122 5.95 -6.97 -8.93
CA GLU A 122 6.14 -8.29 -9.56
C GLU A 122 5.24 -8.48 -10.79
N VAL A 123 4.20 -7.67 -10.96
CA VAL A 123 3.32 -7.71 -12.15
C VAL A 123 4.10 -7.49 -13.44
N TRP A 124 5.00 -6.50 -13.48
CA TRP A 124 5.81 -6.29 -14.67
C TRP A 124 6.86 -7.40 -14.87
N TRP A 125 7.37 -8.01 -13.77
CA TRP A 125 8.23 -9.19 -13.84
C TRP A 125 7.50 -10.36 -14.50
N ALA A 126 6.24 -10.60 -14.13
CA ALA A 126 5.44 -11.66 -14.71
C ALA A 126 5.15 -11.46 -16.20
N LYS A 127 5.07 -10.19 -16.65
CA LYS A 127 4.76 -9.84 -18.06
C LYS A 127 5.96 -9.92 -19.00
N LEU A 128 7.17 -9.69 -18.50
CA LEU A 128 8.36 -9.50 -19.35
C LEU A 128 9.32 -10.69 -19.27
N TRP A 129 9.63 -11.28 -20.44
CA TRP A 129 10.75 -12.21 -20.55
C TRP A 129 12.11 -11.46 -20.48
N PRO A 130 13.15 -11.94 -19.75
CA PRO A 130 13.25 -13.21 -19.03
C PRO A 130 12.77 -13.17 -17.56
N PHE A 131 12.22 -12.07 -17.08
CA PHE A 131 11.82 -11.88 -15.68
C PHE A 131 10.70 -12.84 -15.25
N SER A 132 9.81 -13.20 -16.18
CA SER A 132 8.76 -14.20 -15.95
C SER A 132 9.32 -15.57 -15.54
N LEU A 133 10.50 -15.96 -16.06
CA LEU A 133 11.20 -17.18 -15.61
C LEU A 133 11.69 -17.07 -14.16
N ALA A 134 12.04 -15.86 -13.70
CA ALA A 134 12.40 -15.64 -12.31
C ALA A 134 11.18 -15.82 -11.41
N ILE A 135 10.01 -15.26 -11.78
CA ILE A 135 8.75 -15.46 -11.06
C ILE A 135 8.38 -16.94 -11.01
N HIS A 136 8.50 -17.66 -12.14
CA HIS A 136 8.28 -19.12 -12.16
C HIS A 136 9.16 -19.88 -11.15
N ARG A 137 10.46 -19.56 -11.12
CA ARG A 137 11.41 -20.16 -10.16
C ARG A 137 11.13 -19.78 -8.72
N ILE A 138 10.71 -18.56 -8.47
CA ILE A 138 10.29 -18.09 -7.14
C ILE A 138 9.08 -18.92 -6.67
N GLY A 139 8.03 -19.03 -7.49
CA GLY A 139 6.87 -19.85 -7.16
C GLY A 139 7.21 -21.31 -6.88
N ALA A 140 8.08 -21.92 -7.69
CA ALA A 140 8.55 -23.31 -7.47
C ALA A 140 9.42 -23.50 -6.21
N GLY A 141 10.03 -22.43 -5.70
CA GLY A 141 10.92 -22.47 -4.53
C GLY A 141 10.24 -22.13 -3.20
N THR A 142 9.05 -21.59 -3.22
CA THR A 142 8.29 -21.14 -2.04
C THR A 142 7.08 -22.02 -1.78
N ASP A 143 6.64 -22.14 -0.52
CA ASP A 143 5.40 -22.85 -0.19
C ASP A 143 4.18 -21.98 -0.50
N HIS A 144 4.30 -20.67 -0.25
CA HIS A 144 3.27 -19.71 -0.56
C HIS A 144 3.87 -18.44 -1.17
N LEU A 145 3.27 -17.98 -2.25
CA LEU A 145 3.48 -16.66 -2.80
C LEU A 145 2.23 -15.82 -2.46
N THR A 146 2.41 -14.66 -1.83
CA THR A 146 1.26 -13.85 -1.46
C THR A 146 0.88 -12.87 -2.56
N TYR A 147 -0.33 -12.33 -2.49
CA TYR A 147 -0.80 -11.26 -3.37
C TYR A 147 -1.64 -10.25 -2.58
N LEU A 148 -1.69 -9.00 -3.04
CA LEU A 148 -2.43 -7.92 -2.38
C LEU A 148 -3.93 -7.95 -2.70
N GLY A 149 -4.29 -8.22 -3.95
CA GLY A 149 -5.66 -8.21 -4.45
C GLY A 149 -5.81 -9.03 -5.73
N ASN A 150 -7.01 -9.08 -6.27
CA ASN A 150 -7.37 -9.92 -7.42
C ASN A 150 -6.55 -9.59 -8.67
N TYR A 151 -6.28 -8.30 -8.92
CA TYR A 151 -5.45 -7.88 -10.03
C TYR A 151 -4.03 -8.46 -9.93
N THR A 152 -3.36 -8.28 -8.78
CA THR A 152 -1.99 -8.80 -8.61
C THR A 152 -1.95 -10.32 -8.70
N LYS A 153 -2.96 -11.01 -8.16
CA LYS A 153 -3.11 -12.46 -8.32
C LYS A 153 -3.18 -12.86 -9.78
N SER A 154 -4.11 -12.26 -10.55
CA SER A 154 -4.35 -12.63 -11.96
C SER A 154 -3.12 -12.42 -12.83
N GLU A 155 -2.39 -11.32 -12.62
CA GLU A 155 -1.22 -10.99 -13.43
C GLU A 155 0.00 -11.86 -13.09
N ILE A 156 0.26 -12.10 -11.79
CA ILE A 156 1.43 -12.89 -11.35
C ILE A 156 1.22 -14.37 -11.65
N SER A 157 0.00 -14.89 -11.49
CA SER A 157 -0.32 -16.31 -11.74
C SER A 157 0.03 -16.77 -13.15
N ARG A 158 -0.01 -15.87 -14.14
CA ARG A 158 0.35 -16.19 -15.55
C ARG A 158 1.77 -16.71 -15.72
N ALA A 159 2.67 -16.34 -14.80
CA ALA A 159 4.09 -16.78 -14.82
C ALA A 159 4.36 -17.99 -13.90
N LEU A 160 3.34 -18.51 -13.20
CA LEU A 160 3.47 -19.58 -12.22
C LEU A 160 3.01 -20.94 -12.77
N SER A 161 3.56 -22.03 -12.20
CA SER A 161 2.97 -23.37 -12.38
C SER A 161 1.61 -23.47 -11.71
N GLN A 162 0.78 -24.42 -12.10
CA GLN A 162 -0.55 -24.63 -11.50
C GLN A 162 -0.45 -24.82 -9.97
N SER A 163 0.47 -25.64 -9.51
CA SER A 163 0.66 -25.87 -8.09
C SER A 163 1.05 -24.60 -7.31
N ALA A 164 1.84 -23.71 -7.91
CA ALA A 164 2.20 -22.44 -7.30
C ALA A 164 1.04 -21.43 -7.34
N GLN A 165 0.20 -21.47 -8.38
CA GLN A 165 -1.05 -20.67 -8.44
C GLN A 165 -2.02 -21.07 -7.33
N ASP A 166 -2.22 -22.37 -7.13
CA ASP A 166 -3.11 -22.93 -6.10
C ASP A 166 -2.61 -22.60 -4.68
N ALA A 167 -1.30 -22.44 -4.52
CA ALA A 167 -0.65 -22.06 -3.26
C ALA A 167 -0.60 -20.54 -3.00
N MET A 168 -1.14 -19.70 -3.91
CA MET A 168 -1.20 -18.25 -3.70
C MET A 168 -2.20 -17.88 -2.61
N VAL A 169 -1.80 -16.99 -1.70
CA VAL A 169 -2.64 -16.54 -0.59
C VAL A 169 -2.71 -15.01 -0.54
N LYS A 170 -3.91 -14.45 -0.32
CA LYS A 170 -4.10 -13.02 -0.12
C LYS A 170 -3.54 -12.61 1.24
N ILE A 171 -2.54 -11.74 1.23
CA ILE A 171 -2.00 -11.03 2.40
C ILE A 171 -1.80 -9.57 1.99
N ALA A 172 -2.47 -8.67 2.67
CA ALA A 172 -2.45 -7.25 2.39
C ALA A 172 -2.02 -6.44 3.63
N PRO A 173 -1.58 -5.20 3.48
CA PRO A 173 -1.34 -4.32 4.62
C PRO A 173 -2.65 -4.07 5.37
N GLY A 174 -2.58 -4.15 6.71
CA GLY A 174 -3.70 -3.84 7.57
C GLY A 174 -3.87 -2.33 7.77
N ILE A 175 -5.05 -1.94 8.22
CA ILE A 175 -5.38 -0.58 8.63
C ILE A 175 -5.47 -0.53 10.15
N ASP A 176 -4.84 0.47 10.77
CA ASP A 176 -5.06 0.80 12.18
C ASP A 176 -6.34 1.63 12.28
N THR A 177 -7.44 0.98 12.61
CA THR A 177 -8.78 1.60 12.71
C THR A 177 -8.96 2.47 13.96
N ASN A 178 -8.01 2.44 14.89
CA ASN A 178 -7.95 3.39 16.00
C ASN A 178 -7.28 4.70 15.57
N HIS A 179 -6.24 4.59 14.75
CA HIS A 179 -5.55 5.74 14.17
C HIS A 179 -6.39 6.38 13.05
N PHE A 180 -6.81 5.61 12.05
CA PHE A 180 -7.74 6.04 11.01
C PHE A 180 -9.18 5.87 11.49
N ALA A 181 -9.73 6.92 12.06
CA ALA A 181 -11.09 6.98 12.56
C ALA A 181 -11.69 8.36 12.29
N PRO A 182 -13.02 8.49 12.25
CA PRO A 182 -13.68 9.79 12.20
C PRO A 182 -13.19 10.71 13.31
N GLN A 183 -12.79 11.94 13.00
CA GLN A 183 -12.17 12.89 13.91
C GLN A 183 -13.16 14.01 14.28
N SER A 184 -13.41 14.22 15.58
CA SER A 184 -14.28 15.28 16.07
C SER A 184 -13.70 16.70 15.89
N ASN A 185 -12.38 16.82 15.70
CA ASN A 185 -11.69 18.11 15.55
C ASN A 185 -11.47 18.54 14.09
N SER A 186 -12.06 17.84 13.11
CA SER A 186 -11.97 18.20 11.69
C SER A 186 -12.55 19.58 11.39
N ALA A 187 -13.58 20.02 12.12
CA ALA A 187 -14.17 21.34 11.97
C ALA A 187 -13.17 22.48 12.28
N ALA A 188 -12.33 22.33 13.29
CA ALA A 188 -11.30 23.32 13.60
C ALA A 188 -10.27 23.43 12.47
N LEU A 189 -9.80 22.30 11.93
CA LEU A 189 -8.88 22.29 10.79
C LEU A 189 -9.53 22.84 9.51
N ARG A 190 -10.82 22.57 9.27
CA ARG A 190 -11.56 23.19 8.15
C ARG A 190 -11.55 24.71 8.24
N ASN A 191 -11.73 25.25 9.45
CA ASN A 191 -11.68 26.70 9.68
C ASN A 191 -10.28 27.26 9.46
N GLU A 192 -9.23 26.61 9.98
CA GLU A 192 -7.82 26.97 9.77
C GLU A 192 -7.44 27.03 8.27
N LEU A 193 -8.00 26.10 7.48
CA LEU A 193 -7.76 26.00 6.03
C LEU A 193 -8.71 26.88 5.19
N GLY A 194 -9.65 27.63 5.80
CA GLY A 194 -10.64 28.44 5.09
C GLY A 194 -11.71 27.63 4.34
N LEU A 195 -11.97 26.38 4.77
CA LEU A 195 -12.84 25.41 4.10
C LEU A 195 -14.18 25.20 4.80
N THR A 196 -14.56 26.02 5.80
CA THR A 196 -15.74 25.84 6.63
C THR A 196 -17.05 25.73 5.83
N HIS A 197 -17.17 26.50 4.75
CA HIS A 197 -18.36 26.53 3.89
C HIS A 197 -18.15 25.85 2.54
N LYS A 198 -17.14 24.97 2.44
CA LYS A 198 -16.82 24.28 1.20
C LYS A 198 -17.29 22.81 1.23
N LYS A 199 -17.58 22.27 0.06
CA LYS A 199 -17.72 20.84 -0.18
C LYS A 199 -16.36 20.29 -0.59
N VAL A 200 -15.69 19.60 0.31
CA VAL A 200 -14.27 19.24 0.17
C VAL A 200 -14.12 17.83 -0.39
N ILE A 201 -13.45 17.75 -1.52
CA ILE A 201 -12.93 16.50 -2.09
C ILE A 201 -11.47 16.39 -1.67
N VAL A 202 -11.17 15.46 -0.75
CA VAL A 202 -9.77 15.23 -0.31
C VAL A 202 -9.11 14.15 -1.16
N SER A 203 -7.84 14.37 -1.52
CA SER A 203 -7.01 13.40 -2.24
C SER A 203 -5.64 13.30 -1.57
N VAL A 204 -5.25 12.09 -1.19
CA VAL A 204 -4.01 11.81 -0.48
C VAL A 204 -3.10 10.94 -1.32
N GLY A 205 -1.84 11.31 -1.44
CA GLY A 205 -0.84 10.48 -2.06
C GLY A 205 0.31 11.25 -2.70
N ARG A 206 1.30 10.51 -3.18
CA ARG A 206 2.38 11.11 -3.94
C ARG A 206 1.84 11.78 -5.20
N LEU A 207 2.23 13.02 -5.44
CA LEU A 207 1.83 13.76 -6.65
C LEU A 207 2.63 13.24 -7.85
N VAL A 208 2.03 12.27 -8.55
CA VAL A 208 2.57 11.61 -9.74
C VAL A 208 1.45 11.31 -10.73
N HIS A 209 1.75 11.29 -11.99
CA HIS A 209 0.80 11.19 -13.09
C HIS A 209 -0.22 10.03 -12.95
N ARG A 210 0.19 8.86 -12.44
CA ARG A 210 -0.70 7.70 -12.30
C ARG A 210 -1.78 7.85 -11.23
N LYS A 211 -1.65 8.84 -10.32
CA LYS A 211 -2.63 9.06 -9.23
C LYS A 211 -3.86 9.87 -9.65
N GLY A 212 -3.85 10.48 -10.85
CA GLY A 212 -5.03 11.12 -11.44
C GLY A 212 -5.43 12.46 -10.82
N GLN A 213 -4.53 13.14 -10.07
CA GLN A 213 -4.85 14.44 -9.51
C GLN A 213 -5.15 15.49 -10.60
N ASP A 214 -4.55 15.39 -11.77
CA ASP A 214 -4.86 16.20 -12.95
C ASP A 214 -6.28 15.94 -13.46
N THR A 215 -6.74 14.69 -13.50
CA THR A 215 -8.12 14.36 -13.87
C THR A 215 -9.14 14.98 -12.89
N LEU A 216 -8.81 15.03 -11.58
CA LEU A 216 -9.65 15.75 -10.60
C LEU A 216 -9.71 17.25 -10.89
N ILE A 217 -8.59 17.88 -11.23
CA ILE A 217 -8.54 19.31 -11.61
C ILE A 217 -9.34 19.54 -12.90
N GLU A 218 -9.25 18.64 -13.87
CA GLU A 218 -9.99 18.73 -15.13
C GLU A 218 -11.50 18.44 -14.98
N ALA A 219 -11.90 17.66 -13.97
CA ALA A 219 -13.30 17.43 -13.61
C ALA A 219 -13.92 18.61 -12.83
N LEU A 220 -13.10 19.43 -12.16
CA LEU A 220 -13.59 20.46 -11.26
C LEU A 220 -14.49 21.52 -11.90
N PRO A 221 -14.28 22.01 -13.16
CA PRO A 221 -15.21 22.93 -13.81
C PRO A 221 -16.64 22.38 -13.89
N GLU A 222 -16.80 21.10 -14.25
CA GLU A 222 -18.10 20.45 -14.31
C GLU A 222 -18.71 20.27 -12.90
N ILE A 223 -17.89 19.89 -11.92
CA ILE A 223 -18.31 19.79 -10.52
C ILE A 223 -18.81 21.16 -10.01
N LEU A 224 -18.10 22.26 -10.28
CA LEU A 224 -18.47 23.62 -9.84
C LEU A 224 -19.75 24.14 -10.47
N MET A 225 -20.15 23.67 -11.65
CA MET A 225 -21.47 24.02 -12.24
C MET A 225 -22.62 23.47 -11.39
N HIS A 226 -22.45 22.35 -10.72
CA HIS A 226 -23.45 21.68 -9.90
C HIS A 226 -23.28 21.96 -8.40
N ILE A 227 -22.03 22.16 -7.95
CA ILE A 227 -21.62 22.38 -6.56
C ILE A 227 -20.69 23.60 -6.52
N PRO A 228 -21.21 24.83 -6.50
CA PRO A 228 -20.39 26.05 -6.61
C PRO A 228 -19.37 26.25 -5.47
N ASP A 229 -19.56 25.59 -4.34
CA ASP A 229 -18.70 25.59 -3.18
C ASP A 229 -17.74 24.38 -3.11
N ALA A 230 -17.65 23.58 -4.17
CA ALA A 230 -16.70 22.46 -4.24
C ALA A 230 -15.22 22.94 -4.14
N HIS A 231 -14.40 22.15 -3.47
CA HIS A 231 -12.99 22.46 -3.26
C HIS A 231 -12.14 21.19 -3.26
N LEU A 232 -11.03 21.17 -4.02
CA LEU A 232 -10.05 20.10 -4.02
C LEU A 232 -8.96 20.35 -2.99
N LEU A 233 -8.73 19.39 -2.12
CA LEU A 233 -7.67 19.39 -1.12
C LEU A 233 -6.66 18.29 -1.42
N PHE A 234 -5.48 18.64 -1.94
CA PHE A 234 -4.40 17.70 -2.22
C PHE A 234 -3.41 17.62 -1.06
N ILE A 235 -3.18 16.40 -0.56
CA ILE A 235 -2.25 16.10 0.53
C ILE A 235 -1.16 15.19 0.00
N GLY A 236 0.07 15.69 0.00
CA GLY A 236 1.25 14.97 -0.47
C GLY A 236 2.17 15.83 -1.31
N GLU A 237 3.29 15.24 -1.70
CA GLU A 237 4.31 15.86 -2.54
C GLU A 237 4.71 14.93 -3.68
N GLY A 238 5.33 15.51 -4.69
CA GLY A 238 5.85 14.74 -5.81
C GLY A 238 6.22 15.58 -7.02
N PRO A 239 6.91 15.00 -7.99
CA PRO A 239 7.43 15.71 -9.16
C PRO A 239 6.33 16.28 -10.08
N TYR A 240 5.08 15.89 -9.87
CA TYR A 240 3.94 16.35 -10.69
C TYR A 240 3.27 17.61 -10.13
N LYS A 241 3.72 18.12 -8.95
CA LYS A 241 3.11 19.27 -8.27
C LYS A 241 3.06 20.51 -9.13
N ASP A 242 4.19 20.89 -9.73
CA ASP A 242 4.27 22.14 -10.52
C ASP A 242 3.33 22.09 -11.73
N TYR A 243 3.21 20.92 -12.37
CA TYR A 243 2.24 20.72 -13.45
C TYR A 243 0.80 20.90 -12.95
N LEU A 244 0.44 20.32 -11.80
CA LEU A 244 -0.90 20.42 -11.24
C LEU A 244 -1.27 21.87 -10.86
N VAL A 245 -0.35 22.61 -10.25
CA VAL A 245 -0.52 24.03 -9.92
C VAL A 245 -0.73 24.85 -11.20
N LYS A 246 0.10 24.64 -12.21
CA LYS A 246 -0.02 25.30 -13.51
C LYS A 246 -1.36 24.96 -14.18
N ARG A 247 -1.77 23.70 -14.16
CA ARG A 247 -3.04 23.24 -14.75
C ARG A 247 -4.25 23.89 -14.09
N ALA A 248 -4.26 23.96 -12.74
CA ALA A 248 -5.32 24.66 -12.00
C ALA A 248 -5.38 26.16 -12.36
N ALA A 249 -4.23 26.81 -12.53
CA ALA A 249 -4.17 28.22 -12.93
C ALA A 249 -4.66 28.45 -14.38
N GLU A 250 -4.27 27.58 -15.33
CA GLU A 250 -4.74 27.63 -16.73
C GLU A 250 -6.27 27.52 -16.83
N LEU A 251 -6.88 26.72 -15.98
CA LEU A 251 -8.33 26.53 -15.89
C LEU A 251 -9.00 27.58 -14.98
N GLN A 252 -8.26 28.55 -14.44
CA GLN A 252 -8.76 29.60 -13.50
C GLN A 252 -9.33 29.02 -12.18
N LEU A 253 -8.86 27.85 -11.75
CA LEU A 253 -9.36 27.11 -10.61
C LEU A 253 -8.51 27.29 -9.32
N SER A 254 -7.51 28.19 -9.32
CA SER A 254 -6.62 28.37 -8.16
C SER A 254 -7.36 28.72 -6.86
N HIS A 255 -8.56 29.28 -6.95
CA HIS A 255 -9.42 29.61 -5.81
C HIS A 255 -10.15 28.39 -5.21
N ALA A 256 -10.23 27.29 -5.93
CA ALA A 256 -10.94 26.06 -5.56
C ALA A 256 -10.03 24.84 -5.38
N VAL A 257 -8.69 25.05 -5.36
CA VAL A 257 -7.70 23.98 -5.20
C VAL A 257 -6.66 24.38 -4.16
N THR A 258 -6.43 23.52 -3.18
CA THR A 258 -5.39 23.70 -2.15
C THR A 258 -4.41 22.55 -2.15
N PHE A 259 -3.10 22.88 -2.10
CA PHE A 259 -2.01 21.90 -1.96
C PHE A 259 -1.36 22.06 -0.59
N ILE A 260 -1.57 21.08 0.31
CA ILE A 260 -1.04 21.11 1.69
C ILE A 260 0.45 20.74 1.74
N GLY A 261 0.91 19.91 0.79
CA GLY A 261 2.23 19.30 0.90
C GLY A 261 2.21 18.01 1.72
N ARG A 262 3.39 17.60 2.18
CA ARG A 262 3.56 16.37 2.97
C ARG A 262 3.11 16.57 4.41
N ILE A 263 2.27 15.68 4.92
CA ILE A 263 1.81 15.63 6.31
C ILE A 263 2.50 14.46 7.02
N GLN A 264 2.74 14.60 8.33
CA GLN A 264 3.19 13.49 9.16
C GLN A 264 2.08 12.42 9.26
N TYR A 265 2.49 11.15 9.31
CA TYR A 265 1.54 10.03 9.38
C TYR A 265 0.56 10.16 10.56
N ALA A 266 1.06 10.63 11.71
CA ALA A 266 0.26 10.84 12.91
C ALA A 266 -0.91 11.82 12.71
N ASP A 267 -0.75 12.83 11.84
CA ASP A 267 -1.75 13.86 11.58
C ASP A 267 -2.66 13.52 10.39
N LEU A 268 -2.29 12.52 9.59
CA LEU A 268 -2.96 12.22 8.33
C LEU A 268 -4.48 11.98 8.49
N PRO A 269 -4.99 11.23 9.49
CA PRO A 269 -6.42 11.04 9.68
C PRO A 269 -7.18 12.35 9.88
N ARG A 270 -6.59 13.32 10.63
CA ARG A 270 -7.18 14.65 10.85
C ARG A 270 -7.40 15.39 9.54
N TYR A 271 -6.44 15.29 8.61
CA TYR A 271 -6.55 15.94 7.29
C TYR A 271 -7.50 15.19 6.34
N ILE A 272 -7.54 13.85 6.39
CA ILE A 272 -8.53 13.08 5.63
C ILE A 272 -9.95 13.45 6.06
N CYS A 273 -10.20 13.56 7.37
CA CYS A 273 -11.51 13.92 7.93
C CYS A 273 -11.95 15.38 7.65
N VAL A 274 -11.11 16.21 7.01
CA VAL A 274 -11.54 17.50 6.45
C VAL A 274 -12.44 17.31 5.22
N GLY A 275 -12.30 16.18 4.49
CA GLY A 275 -13.08 15.88 3.30
C GLY A 275 -14.54 15.55 3.60
N ASP A 276 -15.45 15.88 2.68
CA ASP A 276 -16.79 15.34 2.59
C ASP A 276 -16.79 13.99 1.86
N ILE A 277 -15.89 13.86 0.88
CA ILE A 277 -15.60 12.63 0.14
C ILE A 277 -14.10 12.51 -0.11
N PHE A 278 -13.63 11.31 -0.39
CA PHE A 278 -12.27 11.03 -0.83
C PHE A 278 -12.24 10.70 -2.33
N ALA A 279 -11.27 11.25 -3.07
CA ALA A 279 -11.09 10.89 -4.47
C ALA A 279 -9.61 10.78 -4.86
N MET A 280 -9.25 9.67 -5.50
CA MET A 280 -7.96 9.47 -6.16
C MET A 280 -8.18 8.62 -7.41
N PRO A 281 -8.58 9.22 -8.56
CA PRO A 281 -8.88 8.47 -9.77
C PRO A 281 -7.59 7.97 -10.45
N SER A 282 -6.96 6.98 -9.82
CA SER A 282 -5.72 6.39 -10.31
C SER A 282 -5.92 5.72 -11.67
N ARG A 283 -4.88 5.79 -12.52
CA ARG A 283 -4.90 5.22 -13.88
C ARG A 283 -3.67 4.39 -14.18
N SER A 284 -3.84 3.40 -15.03
CA SER A 284 -2.76 2.57 -15.54
C SER A 284 -1.97 3.32 -16.63
N ARG A 285 -0.66 3.15 -16.67
CA ARG A 285 0.25 3.76 -17.64
C ARG A 285 1.20 2.73 -18.23
N LEU A 286 1.89 3.11 -19.33
CA LEU A 286 2.90 2.28 -19.98
C LEU A 286 2.36 0.87 -20.29
N ALA A 287 1.19 0.80 -20.92
CA ALA A 287 0.50 -0.46 -21.24
C ALA A 287 0.32 -1.40 -20.02
N GLY A 288 0.05 -0.81 -18.84
CA GLY A 288 -0.19 -1.57 -17.60
C GLY A 288 1.08 -2.03 -16.88
N LEU A 289 2.24 -1.46 -17.21
CA LEU A 289 3.48 -1.67 -16.44
C LEU A 289 3.53 -0.77 -15.20
N GLU A 290 2.87 0.39 -15.24
CA GLU A 290 2.73 1.28 -14.10
C GLU A 290 1.25 1.33 -13.67
N VAL A 291 0.93 0.70 -12.54
CA VAL A 291 -0.43 0.57 -12.01
C VAL A 291 -0.48 0.90 -10.53
N GLU A 292 -1.68 1.08 -9.99
CA GLU A 292 -1.89 1.10 -8.54
C GLU A 292 -1.84 -0.34 -7.99
N GLY A 293 -1.00 -0.58 -6.98
CA GLY A 293 -0.85 -1.94 -6.41
C GLY A 293 -2.08 -2.39 -5.61
N LEU A 294 -2.57 -1.52 -4.74
CA LEU A 294 -3.80 -1.70 -3.95
C LEU A 294 -4.45 -0.33 -3.68
N GLY A 295 -3.63 0.69 -3.37
CA GLY A 295 -4.15 2.00 -2.98
C GLY A 295 -4.63 2.04 -1.52
N ILE A 296 -3.71 1.77 -0.59
CA ILE A 296 -4.01 1.76 0.86
C ILE A 296 -4.75 3.02 1.34
N VAL A 297 -4.52 4.15 0.69
CA VAL A 297 -5.18 5.43 1.04
C VAL A 297 -6.70 5.41 0.84
N TYR A 298 -7.25 4.56 -0.05
CA TYR A 298 -8.69 4.34 -0.17
C TYR A 298 -9.25 3.69 1.10
N LEU A 299 -8.52 2.68 1.61
CA LEU A 299 -8.87 1.97 2.84
C LEU A 299 -8.75 2.89 4.06
N GLU A 300 -7.71 3.75 4.10
CA GLU A 300 -7.50 4.77 5.14
C GLU A 300 -8.65 5.79 5.15
N ALA A 301 -9.09 6.23 3.97
CA ALA A 301 -10.22 7.15 3.83
C ALA A 301 -11.56 6.49 4.23
N SER A 302 -11.80 5.25 3.82
CA SER A 302 -12.94 4.45 4.27
C SER A 302 -12.93 4.24 5.78
N ALA A 303 -11.76 3.98 6.38
CA ALA A 303 -11.61 3.87 7.83
C ALA A 303 -11.95 5.18 8.55
N CYS A 304 -11.69 6.34 7.94
CA CYS A 304 -12.11 7.65 8.42
C CYS A 304 -13.61 7.94 8.17
N GLY A 305 -14.35 7.03 7.53
CA GLY A 305 -15.78 7.15 7.29
C GLY A 305 -16.16 7.97 6.05
N LEU A 306 -15.25 8.12 5.08
CA LEU A 306 -15.54 8.82 3.83
C LEU A 306 -15.97 7.84 2.72
N ALA A 307 -16.93 8.27 1.90
CA ALA A 307 -17.19 7.63 0.61
C ALA A 307 -15.98 7.84 -0.32
N VAL A 308 -15.63 6.82 -1.09
CA VAL A 308 -14.38 6.80 -1.87
C VAL A 308 -14.66 6.78 -3.37
N ILE A 309 -13.98 7.64 -4.13
CA ILE A 309 -13.88 7.55 -5.58
C ILE A 309 -12.48 7.04 -5.93
N GLY A 310 -12.41 5.79 -6.38
CA GLY A 310 -11.17 5.13 -6.80
C GLY A 310 -11.06 5.06 -8.31
N GLY A 311 -9.83 4.93 -8.84
CA GLY A 311 -9.62 4.72 -10.27
C GLY A 311 -9.58 3.24 -10.64
N LYS A 312 -10.00 2.89 -11.86
CA LYS A 312 -9.91 1.53 -12.43
C LYS A 312 -8.46 1.22 -12.86
N SER A 313 -7.52 1.24 -11.90
CA SER A 313 -6.09 1.00 -12.15
C SER A 313 -5.55 -0.11 -11.27
N GLY A 314 -5.08 -1.18 -11.90
CA GLY A 314 -4.44 -2.27 -11.18
C GLY A 314 -5.32 -2.83 -10.05
N GLY A 315 -4.79 -2.82 -8.84
CA GLY A 315 -5.50 -3.30 -7.63
C GLY A 315 -6.36 -2.25 -6.93
N ALA A 316 -6.49 -1.04 -7.45
CA ALA A 316 -7.32 0.00 -6.82
C ALA A 316 -8.79 -0.42 -6.65
N PRO A 317 -9.44 -1.13 -7.62
CA PRO A 317 -10.79 -1.64 -7.42
C PRO A 317 -10.95 -2.65 -6.27
N ASP A 318 -9.88 -3.33 -5.86
CA ASP A 318 -9.92 -4.24 -4.71
C ASP A 318 -10.05 -3.48 -3.36
N ALA A 319 -9.86 -2.16 -3.36
CA ALA A 319 -9.96 -1.29 -2.19
C ALA A 319 -11.25 -0.45 -2.16
N VAL A 320 -12.21 -0.72 -3.06
CA VAL A 320 -13.53 -0.08 -3.13
C VAL A 320 -14.58 -1.14 -3.40
N LEU A 321 -15.61 -1.23 -2.56
CA LEU A 321 -16.80 -2.04 -2.84
C LEU A 321 -17.75 -1.18 -3.68
N GLU A 322 -17.89 -1.52 -4.97
CA GLU A 322 -18.65 -0.74 -5.95
C GLU A 322 -20.09 -0.50 -5.50
N ALA A 323 -20.53 0.75 -5.52
CA ALA A 323 -21.84 1.23 -5.07
C ALA A 323 -22.19 0.95 -3.59
N GLU A 324 -21.27 0.33 -2.82
CA GLU A 324 -21.45 0.08 -1.40
C GLU A 324 -20.62 1.03 -0.53
N THR A 325 -19.34 1.19 -0.84
CA THR A 325 -18.40 2.07 -0.09
C THR A 325 -17.93 3.25 -0.93
N GLY A 326 -18.26 3.27 -2.22
CA GLY A 326 -17.87 4.29 -3.16
C GLY A 326 -18.04 3.87 -4.60
N PHE A 327 -17.31 4.54 -5.50
CA PHE A 327 -17.35 4.29 -6.93
C PHE A 327 -15.95 4.09 -7.51
N SER A 328 -15.86 3.19 -8.50
CA SER A 328 -14.66 2.99 -9.32
C SER A 328 -14.87 3.64 -10.69
N VAL A 329 -14.02 4.60 -11.04
CA VAL A 329 -14.13 5.40 -12.28
C VAL A 329 -12.94 5.16 -13.21
N ASP A 330 -13.10 5.48 -14.48
CA ASP A 330 -11.94 5.61 -15.38
C ASP A 330 -11.15 6.85 -14.98
N GLY A 331 -9.95 6.63 -14.42
CA GLY A 331 -9.04 7.69 -13.99
C GLY A 331 -8.49 8.57 -15.12
N THR A 332 -8.86 8.31 -16.38
CA THR A 332 -8.55 9.14 -17.56
C THR A 332 -9.76 9.96 -18.03
N SER A 333 -10.95 9.75 -17.44
CA SER A 333 -12.20 10.43 -17.80
C SER A 333 -12.57 11.49 -16.76
N PRO A 334 -12.33 12.80 -17.03
CA PRO A 334 -12.81 13.87 -16.14
C PRO A 334 -14.31 13.83 -15.90
N HIS A 335 -15.09 13.42 -16.91
CA HIS A 335 -16.55 13.33 -16.82
C HIS A 335 -17.00 12.25 -15.83
N GLU A 336 -16.47 10.99 -15.92
CA GLU A 336 -16.81 9.96 -14.92
C GLU A 336 -16.43 10.36 -13.50
N VAL A 337 -15.30 11.07 -13.33
CA VAL A 337 -14.87 11.60 -12.04
C VAL A 337 -15.82 12.67 -11.54
N ALA A 338 -16.28 13.58 -12.43
CA ALA A 338 -17.24 14.63 -12.10
C ALA A 338 -18.58 14.03 -11.69
N ASP A 339 -19.14 13.11 -12.48
CA ASP A 339 -20.43 12.46 -12.19
C ASP A 339 -20.45 11.77 -10.82
N ALA A 340 -19.38 11.00 -10.52
CA ALA A 340 -19.26 10.34 -9.23
C ALA A 340 -19.14 11.34 -8.06
N ALA A 341 -18.38 12.43 -8.23
CA ALA A 341 -18.22 13.47 -7.21
C ALA A 341 -19.52 14.26 -7.00
N ILE A 342 -20.19 14.65 -8.07
CA ILE A 342 -21.48 15.36 -8.02
C ILE A 342 -22.52 14.49 -7.31
N THR A 343 -22.65 13.22 -7.69
CA THR A 343 -23.58 12.27 -7.05
C THR A 343 -23.40 12.22 -5.54
N LEU A 344 -22.14 12.08 -5.06
CA LEU A 344 -21.87 12.01 -3.62
C LEU A 344 -22.02 13.36 -2.89
N LEU A 345 -21.64 14.47 -3.54
CA LEU A 345 -21.70 15.79 -2.90
C LEU A 345 -23.11 16.37 -2.87
N GLN A 346 -23.99 16.01 -3.82
CA GLN A 346 -25.40 16.39 -3.83
C GLN A 346 -26.25 15.59 -2.85
N ASP A 347 -25.84 14.34 -2.54
CA ASP A 347 -26.55 13.49 -1.57
C ASP A 347 -25.63 13.14 -0.38
N PRO A 348 -25.61 14.00 0.67
CA PRO A 348 -24.81 13.72 1.87
C PRO A 348 -25.27 12.47 2.64
N VAL A 349 -26.52 12.03 2.48
CA VAL A 349 -27.05 10.81 3.13
C VAL A 349 -26.43 9.59 2.45
N LEU A 350 -26.39 9.58 1.12
CA LEU A 350 -25.71 8.53 0.34
C LEU A 350 -24.23 8.48 0.68
N ALA A 351 -23.53 9.62 0.64
CA ALA A 351 -22.10 9.70 0.94
C ALA A 351 -21.78 9.21 2.36
N SER A 352 -22.52 9.68 3.36
CA SER A 352 -22.35 9.23 4.76
C SER A 352 -22.68 7.75 4.93
N GLY A 353 -23.71 7.25 4.24
CA GLY A 353 -24.07 5.84 4.25
C GLY A 353 -22.97 4.95 3.66
N MET A 354 -22.39 5.35 2.52
CA MET A 354 -21.23 4.66 1.91
C MET A 354 -20.00 4.72 2.81
N GLY A 355 -19.70 5.88 3.38
CA GLY A 355 -18.59 6.04 4.32
C GLY A 355 -18.73 5.16 5.56
N SER A 356 -19.93 5.08 6.13
CA SER A 356 -20.21 4.22 7.29
C SER A 356 -20.04 2.74 6.98
N ARG A 357 -20.57 2.27 5.83
CA ARG A 357 -20.35 0.89 5.36
C ARG A 357 -18.88 0.63 5.07
N GLY A 358 -18.19 1.60 4.45
CA GLY A 358 -16.76 1.52 4.20
C GLY A 358 -15.97 1.33 5.49
N ARG A 359 -16.23 2.13 6.52
CA ARG A 359 -15.59 1.98 7.82
C ARG A 359 -15.86 0.61 8.46
N GLN A 360 -17.11 0.14 8.42
CA GLN A 360 -17.43 -1.18 8.97
C GLN A 360 -16.68 -2.29 8.25
N TRP A 361 -16.65 -2.24 6.92
CA TRP A 361 -15.87 -3.19 6.12
C TRP A 361 -14.38 -3.19 6.46
N ILE A 362 -13.78 -1.99 6.71
CA ILE A 362 -12.38 -1.91 7.13
C ILE A 362 -12.19 -2.55 8.52
N ILE A 363 -13.10 -2.32 9.45
CA ILE A 363 -13.06 -2.92 10.79
C ILE A 363 -13.16 -4.45 10.71
N ASP A 364 -14.02 -4.97 9.85
CA ASP A 364 -14.28 -6.42 9.77
C ASP A 364 -13.19 -7.17 9.00
N GLU A 365 -12.62 -6.58 7.94
CA GLU A 365 -11.80 -7.34 7.01
C GLU A 365 -10.36 -6.82 6.84
N TRP A 366 -10.09 -5.56 7.21
CA TRP A 366 -8.81 -4.93 6.86
C TRP A 366 -7.95 -4.53 8.06
N GLN A 367 -8.32 -4.89 9.28
CA GLN A 367 -7.45 -4.65 10.45
C GLN A 367 -6.16 -5.45 10.36
N TRP A 368 -5.10 -4.93 10.96
CA TRP A 368 -3.80 -5.58 11.02
C TRP A 368 -3.85 -6.99 11.60
N GLU A 369 -4.72 -7.23 12.59
CA GLU A 369 -4.91 -8.52 13.27
C GLU A 369 -5.38 -9.60 12.28
N VAL A 370 -6.25 -9.25 11.34
CA VAL A 370 -6.73 -10.18 10.30
C VAL A 370 -5.57 -10.67 9.43
N TRP A 371 -4.75 -9.73 8.95
CA TRP A 371 -3.66 -10.03 8.01
C TRP A 371 -2.44 -10.64 8.69
N SER A 372 -2.08 -10.19 9.89
CA SER A 372 -0.97 -10.74 10.66
C SER A 372 -1.24 -12.18 11.13
N ASN A 373 -2.47 -12.48 11.55
CA ASN A 373 -2.87 -13.84 11.89
C ASN A 373 -2.83 -14.78 10.68
N ARG A 374 -3.37 -14.33 9.53
CA ARG A 374 -3.27 -15.11 8.28
C ARG A 374 -1.83 -15.33 7.86
N PHE A 375 -0.99 -14.32 7.93
CA PHE A 375 0.43 -14.43 7.59
C PHE A 375 1.18 -15.37 8.54
N SER A 376 0.94 -15.26 9.85
CA SER A 376 1.53 -16.15 10.85
C SER A 376 1.14 -17.62 10.63
N ALA A 377 -0.10 -17.87 10.20
CA ALA A 377 -0.56 -19.22 9.87
C ALA A 377 0.18 -19.82 8.66
N LEU A 378 0.60 -18.99 7.69
CA LEU A 378 1.40 -19.47 6.55
C LEU A 378 2.82 -19.90 6.95
N LEU A 379 3.33 -19.40 8.07
CA LEU A 379 4.68 -19.70 8.56
C LEU A 379 4.69 -20.90 9.53
N ASN A 380 3.56 -21.36 9.98
CA ASN A 380 3.39 -22.54 10.82
C ASN A 380 3.04 -23.77 9.98
#